data_d266a9169257fe0d757c10d254a76d9a
#
_entry.id   d266a9169257fe0d757c10d254a76d9a
#
_cell.length_a   1.000
_cell.length_b   1.000
_cell.length_c   1.000
_cell.angle_alpha   90.00
_cell.angle_beta   90.00
_cell.angle_gamma   90.00
#
_symmetry.space_group_name_H-M   'P 1'
#
loop_
_entity.id
_entity.type
_entity.pdbx_description
1 polymer ?
#
loop_
_entity_poly.entity_id
_entity_poly.type
_entity_poly.pdbx_seq_one_letter_code
_entity_poly.pdbx_strand_id
1 'polypeptide(L)'
;KQLHIKFDDLSLRLSPRSFFQLNTQQAQRLYRTVAGMVGDDNGLIVEAYSGIGAISLYLKDKAKEIIGIEEVKDAVVNANENAAANGAGHVSFLCADAADKLTYLSKKRQIDTLVVDPPRSGLDDAMLYCILKSKIKRIVYVSCNPATLGKNLAVLRERYEVKVIQPIDMFPQTQHVESVVLLSKLK
;
A
#
# COMPACT_ATOMS: atom_id res chain seq x y z
N LYS A 1 19.97 2.05 17.63
CA LYS A 1 18.99 3.04 18.12
C LYS A 1 17.77 2.96 17.22
N GLN A 2 16.58 2.68 17.77
CA GLN A 2 15.30 2.76 17.05
C GLN A 2 14.78 4.18 17.17
N LEU A 3 14.19 4.71 16.12
CA LEU A 3 13.48 5.98 16.11
C LEU A 3 12.00 5.70 16.39
N HIS A 4 11.38 6.53 17.22
CA HIS A 4 9.94 6.48 17.48
C HIS A 4 9.28 7.72 16.89
N ILE A 5 8.28 7.51 16.06
CA ILE A 5 7.50 8.58 15.44
C ILE A 5 6.05 8.42 15.86
N LYS A 6 5.44 9.52 16.36
CA LYS A 6 3.99 9.63 16.48
C LYS A 6 3.43 10.14 15.15
N PHE A 7 2.45 9.41 14.62
CA PHE A 7 1.81 9.72 13.36
C PHE A 7 0.30 9.56 13.51
N ASP A 8 -0.41 10.67 13.66
CA ASP A 8 -1.78 10.72 14.17
C ASP A 8 -1.88 9.91 15.49
N ASP A 9 -2.75 8.92 15.57
CA ASP A 9 -2.90 8.02 16.72
C ASP A 9 -1.94 6.83 16.71
N LEU A 10 -1.07 6.73 15.70
CA LEU A 10 -0.13 5.63 15.55
C LEU A 10 1.21 5.94 16.20
N SER A 11 1.78 4.95 16.87
CA SER A 11 3.15 4.95 17.34
C SER A 11 3.98 4.01 16.48
N LEU A 12 4.85 4.56 15.63
CA LEU A 12 5.67 3.77 14.70
C LEU A 12 7.12 3.72 15.18
N ARG A 13 7.69 2.53 15.17
CA ARG A 13 9.11 2.27 15.38
C ARG A 13 9.78 2.10 14.04
N LEU A 14 10.94 2.73 13.92
CA LEU A 14 11.76 2.73 12.71
C LEU A 14 13.14 2.20 13.04
N SER A 15 13.62 1.22 12.29
CA SER A 15 15.03 0.87 12.30
C SER A 15 15.82 1.84 11.39
N PRO A 16 17.14 1.96 11.55
CA PRO A 16 17.96 2.87 10.74
C PRO A 16 17.95 2.59 9.24
N ARG A 17 17.48 1.40 8.82
CA ARG A 17 17.38 0.97 7.43
C ARG A 17 15.96 1.01 6.89
N SER A 18 14.97 1.42 7.71
CA SER A 18 13.58 1.50 7.30
C SER A 18 13.29 2.84 6.62
N PHE A 19 12.56 2.79 5.52
CA PHE A 19 12.05 3.98 4.86
C PHE A 19 10.79 4.48 5.57
N PHE A 20 10.71 5.79 5.76
CA PHE A 20 9.49 6.49 6.18
C PHE A 20 9.45 7.87 5.52
N GLN A 21 8.25 8.35 5.21
CA GLN A 21 8.02 9.65 4.58
C GLN A 21 8.48 10.80 5.52
N LEU A 22 9.48 11.57 5.08
CA LEU A 22 10.07 12.63 5.90
C LEU A 22 9.13 13.79 6.16
N ASN A 23 8.24 14.11 5.22
CA ASN A 23 7.22 15.14 5.37
C ASN A 23 5.98 14.53 6.02
N THR A 24 5.92 14.56 7.35
CA THR A 24 4.84 13.92 8.12
C THR A 24 3.46 14.51 7.83
N GLN A 25 3.34 15.82 7.59
CA GLN A 25 2.05 16.46 7.27
C GLN A 25 1.51 15.99 5.92
N GLN A 26 2.37 15.94 4.91
CA GLN A 26 1.96 15.45 3.59
C GLN A 26 1.75 13.92 3.60
N ALA A 27 2.52 13.18 4.38
CA ALA A 27 2.28 11.75 4.59
C ALA A 27 0.89 11.49 5.21
N GLN A 28 0.45 12.31 6.16
CA GLN A 28 -0.91 12.24 6.71
C GLN A 28 -1.97 12.47 5.63
N ARG A 29 -1.77 13.48 4.76
CA ARG A 29 -2.67 13.73 3.62
C ARG A 29 -2.70 12.53 2.66
N LEU A 30 -1.54 11.96 2.36
CA LEU A 30 -1.42 10.77 1.51
C LEU A 30 -2.23 9.61 2.10
N TYR A 31 -2.03 9.29 3.37
CA TYR A 31 -2.70 8.15 4.01
C TYR A 31 -4.20 8.38 4.20
N ARG A 32 -4.65 9.61 4.47
CA ARG A 32 -6.07 9.97 4.48
C ARG A 32 -6.70 9.79 3.10
N THR A 33 -5.99 10.18 2.04
CA THR A 33 -6.44 9.97 0.65
C THR A 33 -6.56 8.48 0.34
N VAL A 34 -5.55 7.68 0.70
CA VAL A 34 -5.58 6.22 0.55
C VAL A 34 -6.78 5.63 1.31
N ALA A 35 -6.98 6.02 2.58
CA ALA A 35 -8.09 5.54 3.40
C ALA A 35 -9.46 5.90 2.83
N GLY A 36 -9.61 7.10 2.27
CA GLY A 36 -10.83 7.52 1.58
C GLY A 36 -11.12 6.70 0.33
N MET A 37 -10.08 6.35 -0.45
CA MET A 37 -10.23 5.53 -1.66
C MET A 37 -10.44 4.04 -1.35
N VAL A 38 -9.86 3.53 -0.27
CA VAL A 38 -10.09 2.16 0.20
C VAL A 38 -11.54 1.96 0.64
N GLY A 39 -12.14 2.98 1.26
CA GLY A 39 -13.50 2.90 1.80
C GLY A 39 -13.61 1.99 3.03
N ASP A 40 -14.83 1.80 3.49
CA ASP A 40 -15.15 1.00 4.67
C ASP A 40 -15.60 -0.43 4.28
N ASP A 41 -15.79 -1.28 5.28
CA ASP A 41 -16.40 -2.62 5.16
C ASP A 41 -15.62 -3.62 4.29
N ASN A 42 -14.30 -3.54 4.25
CA ASN A 42 -13.49 -4.57 3.61
C ASN A 42 -13.39 -5.82 4.50
N GLY A 43 -13.55 -6.99 3.91
CA GLY A 43 -13.23 -8.27 4.57
C GLY A 43 -11.73 -8.45 4.66
N LEU A 44 -11.03 -8.33 3.52
CA LEU A 44 -9.58 -8.44 3.43
C LEU A 44 -9.00 -7.32 2.57
N ILE A 45 -8.06 -6.58 3.14
CA ILE A 45 -7.14 -5.69 2.43
C ILE A 45 -5.77 -6.37 2.34
N VAL A 46 -5.15 -6.33 1.18
CA VAL A 46 -3.74 -6.70 1.01
C VAL A 46 -2.96 -5.44 0.62
N GLU A 47 -1.86 -5.17 1.30
CA GLU A 47 -0.89 -4.15 0.92
C GLU A 47 0.38 -4.82 0.39
N ALA A 48 0.77 -4.54 -0.83
CA ALA A 48 2.05 -4.96 -1.39
C ALA A 48 3.08 -3.82 -1.27
N TYR A 49 4.32 -4.19 -0.99
CA TYR A 49 5.43 -3.24 -0.70
C TYR A 49 5.19 -2.47 0.61
N SER A 50 4.78 -3.19 1.66
CA SER A 50 4.25 -2.57 2.88
C SER A 50 5.29 -1.88 3.77
N GLY A 51 6.57 -2.08 3.54
CA GLY A 51 7.63 -1.51 4.36
C GLY A 51 7.44 -1.83 5.84
N ILE A 52 7.43 -0.80 6.67
CA ILE A 52 7.19 -0.90 8.13
C ILE A 52 5.71 -0.95 8.52
N GLY A 53 4.81 -1.07 7.54
CA GLY A 53 3.38 -1.24 7.76
C GLY A 53 2.60 0.05 8.03
N ALA A 54 3.15 1.21 7.69
CA ALA A 54 2.52 2.49 8.04
C ALA A 54 1.13 2.66 7.39
N ILE A 55 0.97 2.34 6.10
CA ILE A 55 -0.33 2.42 5.41
C ILE A 55 -1.28 1.37 5.97
N SER A 56 -0.87 0.10 6.10
CA SER A 56 -1.70 -0.95 6.68
C SER A 56 -2.23 -0.59 8.07
N LEU A 57 -1.37 -0.04 8.92
CA LEU A 57 -1.78 0.38 10.27
C LEU A 57 -2.70 1.58 10.25
N TYR A 58 -2.51 2.51 9.31
CA TYR A 58 -3.44 3.62 9.12
C TYR A 58 -4.83 3.14 8.67
N LEU A 59 -4.89 2.01 7.96
CA LEU A 59 -6.11 1.39 7.46
C LEU A 59 -6.73 0.38 8.45
N LYS A 60 -6.18 0.19 9.66
CA LYS A 60 -6.60 -0.86 10.59
C LYS A 60 -8.11 -0.93 10.84
N ASP A 61 -8.79 0.20 10.86
CA ASP A 61 -10.23 0.29 11.12
C ASP A 61 -11.10 0.14 9.84
N LYS A 62 -10.47 -0.11 8.66
CA LYS A 62 -11.14 -0.21 7.36
C LYS A 62 -11.43 -1.63 6.90
N ALA A 63 -10.92 -2.64 7.61
CA ALA A 63 -11.05 -4.04 7.23
C ALA A 63 -11.11 -4.97 8.44
N LYS A 64 -11.70 -6.16 8.22
CA LYS A 64 -11.68 -7.23 9.23
C LYS A 64 -10.29 -7.85 9.37
N GLU A 65 -9.51 -7.84 8.28
CA GLU A 65 -8.15 -8.34 8.23
C GLU A 65 -7.32 -7.55 7.21
N ILE A 66 -6.06 -7.29 7.55
CA ILE A 66 -5.09 -6.66 6.65
C ILE A 66 -3.82 -7.51 6.62
N ILE A 67 -3.33 -7.79 5.41
CA ILE A 67 -2.07 -8.51 5.18
C ILE A 67 -1.14 -7.61 4.40
N GLY A 68 -0.03 -7.21 5.02
CA GLY A 68 1.09 -6.54 4.35
C GLY A 68 2.09 -7.55 3.80
N ILE A 69 2.63 -7.29 2.62
CA ILE A 69 3.67 -8.11 1.97
C ILE A 69 4.88 -7.21 1.73
N GLU A 70 6.03 -7.65 2.22
CA GLU A 70 7.30 -6.93 2.12
C GLU A 70 8.44 -7.93 1.98
N GLU A 71 9.40 -7.66 1.10
CA GLU A 71 10.53 -8.56 0.89
C GLU A 71 11.67 -8.38 1.90
N VAL A 72 11.78 -7.17 2.49
CA VAL A 72 12.84 -6.84 3.45
C VAL A 72 12.47 -7.35 4.83
N LYS A 73 13.16 -8.39 5.29
CA LYS A 73 12.89 -9.06 6.58
C LYS A 73 12.88 -8.10 7.77
N ASP A 74 13.84 -7.16 7.84
CA ASP A 74 13.92 -6.21 8.95
C ASP A 74 12.71 -5.26 8.97
N ALA A 75 12.18 -4.88 7.81
CA ALA A 75 10.98 -4.08 7.70
C ALA A 75 9.74 -4.85 8.17
N VAL A 76 9.63 -6.15 7.82
CA VAL A 76 8.55 -7.02 8.28
C VAL A 76 8.56 -7.20 9.80
N VAL A 77 9.75 -7.37 10.41
CA VAL A 77 9.87 -7.43 11.87
C VAL A 77 9.35 -6.14 12.50
N ASN A 78 9.82 -4.98 12.03
CA ASN A 78 9.35 -3.69 12.52
C ASN A 78 7.83 -3.51 12.30
N ALA A 79 7.30 -3.93 11.16
CA ALA A 79 5.87 -3.82 10.87
C ALA A 79 5.01 -4.64 11.86
N ASN A 80 5.42 -5.88 12.17
CA ASN A 80 4.71 -6.70 13.16
C ASN A 80 4.84 -6.15 14.59
N GLU A 81 6.01 -5.60 14.96
CA GLU A 81 6.18 -4.89 16.23
C GLU A 81 5.28 -3.65 16.30
N ASN A 82 5.17 -2.90 15.21
CA ASN A 82 4.29 -1.74 15.10
C ASN A 82 2.80 -2.14 15.20
N ALA A 83 2.39 -3.25 14.57
CA ALA A 83 1.03 -3.76 14.68
C ALA A 83 0.69 -4.12 16.15
N ALA A 84 1.58 -4.82 16.83
CA ALA A 84 1.40 -5.16 18.23
C ALA A 84 1.32 -3.91 19.13
N ALA A 85 2.22 -2.94 18.91
CA ALA A 85 2.27 -1.69 19.70
C ALA A 85 1.03 -0.80 19.52
N ASN A 86 0.32 -0.93 18.39
CA ASN A 86 -0.90 -0.17 18.09
C ASN A 86 -2.18 -0.99 18.31
N GLY A 87 -2.12 -2.16 18.95
CA GLY A 87 -3.27 -3.00 19.24
C GLY A 87 -3.98 -3.55 17.99
N ALA A 88 -3.27 -3.63 16.86
CA ALA A 88 -3.81 -4.04 15.57
C ALA A 88 -3.61 -5.55 15.33
N GLY A 89 -4.20 -6.40 16.17
CA GLY A 89 -4.02 -7.86 16.12
C GLY A 89 -4.57 -8.54 14.85
N HIS A 90 -5.38 -7.85 14.06
CA HIS A 90 -5.90 -8.31 12.76
C HIS A 90 -5.07 -7.81 11.56
N VAL A 91 -3.98 -7.11 11.83
CA VAL A 91 -3.00 -6.68 10.83
C VAL A 91 -1.74 -7.52 10.97
N SER A 92 -1.31 -8.16 9.90
CA SER A 92 -0.13 -9.02 9.88
C SER A 92 0.76 -8.72 8.68
N PHE A 93 2.05 -8.97 8.81
CA PHE A 93 3.02 -8.72 7.75
C PHE A 93 3.82 -9.97 7.44
N LEU A 94 3.98 -10.24 6.14
CA LEU A 94 4.62 -11.44 5.60
C LEU A 94 5.86 -11.06 4.81
N CYS A 95 6.99 -11.73 5.11
CA CYS A 95 8.22 -11.57 4.35
C CYS A 95 8.18 -12.47 3.12
N ALA A 96 7.95 -11.85 1.95
CA ALA A 96 7.83 -12.57 0.68
C ALA A 96 7.98 -11.62 -0.50
N ASP A 97 8.25 -12.19 -1.69
CA ASP A 97 8.03 -11.49 -2.96
C ASP A 97 6.55 -11.11 -3.10
N ALA A 98 6.31 -9.86 -3.54
CA ALA A 98 4.97 -9.31 -3.56
C ALA A 98 4.06 -9.99 -4.60
N ALA A 99 4.56 -10.26 -5.81
CA ALA A 99 3.78 -10.87 -6.89
C ALA A 99 3.46 -12.35 -6.59
N ASP A 100 4.44 -13.11 -6.09
CA ASP A 100 4.27 -14.51 -5.73
C ASP A 100 3.26 -14.67 -4.60
N LYS A 101 3.41 -13.85 -3.55
CA LYS A 101 2.52 -13.93 -2.39
C LYS A 101 1.10 -13.48 -2.73
N LEU A 102 0.94 -12.40 -3.49
CA LEU A 102 -0.37 -11.94 -3.95
C LEU A 102 -1.04 -13.00 -4.84
N THR A 103 -0.27 -13.65 -5.73
CA THR A 103 -0.78 -14.76 -6.55
C THR A 103 -1.30 -15.90 -5.69
N TYR A 104 -0.57 -16.29 -4.66
CA TYR A 104 -1.02 -17.33 -3.72
C TYR A 104 -2.30 -16.92 -2.99
N LEU A 105 -2.31 -15.71 -2.40
CA LEU A 105 -3.47 -15.23 -1.63
C LEU A 105 -4.71 -15.09 -2.50
N SER A 106 -4.59 -14.54 -3.70
CA SER A 106 -5.73 -14.32 -4.62
C SER A 106 -6.39 -15.61 -5.12
N LYS A 107 -5.67 -16.75 -5.09
CA LYS A 107 -6.23 -18.07 -5.39
C LYS A 107 -6.97 -18.69 -4.20
N LYS A 108 -6.59 -18.33 -2.99
CA LYS A 108 -7.10 -18.94 -1.75
C LYS A 108 -8.17 -18.11 -1.06
N ARG A 109 -8.18 -16.80 -1.28
CA ARG A 109 -9.01 -15.84 -0.55
C ARG A 109 -9.59 -14.79 -1.48
N GLN A 110 -10.73 -14.27 -1.11
CA GLN A 110 -11.28 -13.08 -1.76
C GLN A 110 -10.60 -11.85 -1.14
N ILE A 111 -9.91 -11.09 -1.97
CA ILE A 111 -9.30 -9.81 -1.61
C ILE A 111 -10.25 -8.72 -2.10
N ASP A 112 -10.72 -7.86 -1.19
CA ASP A 112 -11.64 -6.77 -1.55
C ASP A 112 -10.87 -5.58 -2.12
N THR A 113 -9.78 -5.21 -1.46
CA THR A 113 -8.93 -4.10 -1.88
C THR A 113 -7.45 -4.48 -1.84
N LEU A 114 -6.74 -4.15 -2.90
CA LEU A 114 -5.28 -4.19 -2.97
C LEU A 114 -4.75 -2.75 -2.89
N VAL A 115 -3.84 -2.51 -1.98
CA VAL A 115 -3.04 -1.27 -1.92
C VAL A 115 -1.63 -1.59 -2.40
N VAL A 116 -1.09 -0.77 -3.29
CA VAL A 116 0.29 -0.91 -3.77
C VAL A 116 1.03 0.42 -3.64
N ASP A 117 2.23 0.38 -3.08
CA ASP A 117 3.16 1.51 -2.99
C ASP A 117 4.55 1.06 -3.48
N PRO A 118 4.68 0.77 -4.80
CA PRO A 118 5.89 0.20 -5.36
C PRO A 118 7.05 1.21 -5.41
N PRO A 119 8.28 0.76 -5.61
CA PRO A 119 9.43 1.62 -5.85
C PRO A 119 9.25 2.46 -7.13
N ARG A 120 10.17 3.39 -7.40
CA ARG A 120 10.13 4.32 -8.55
C ARG A 120 10.01 3.65 -9.92
N SER A 121 10.42 2.40 -10.03
CA SER A 121 10.26 1.58 -11.25
C SER A 121 8.81 1.22 -11.56
N GLY A 122 7.90 1.38 -10.60
CA GLY A 122 6.50 0.95 -10.70
C GLY A 122 6.33 -0.55 -10.45
N LEU A 123 5.16 -1.07 -10.82
CA LEU A 123 4.87 -2.49 -10.78
C LEU A 123 5.57 -3.20 -11.93
N ASP A 124 6.18 -4.33 -11.65
CA ASP A 124 6.77 -5.20 -12.67
C ASP A 124 5.71 -6.05 -13.41
N ASP A 125 6.16 -6.75 -14.45
CA ASP A 125 5.27 -7.56 -15.29
C ASP A 125 4.60 -8.70 -14.50
N ALA A 126 5.30 -9.29 -13.53
CA ALA A 126 4.76 -10.37 -12.69
C ALA A 126 3.60 -9.87 -11.83
N MET A 127 3.76 -8.71 -11.19
CA MET A 127 2.71 -8.08 -10.40
C MET A 127 1.53 -7.64 -11.27
N LEU A 128 1.78 -7.00 -12.41
CA LEU A 128 0.73 -6.60 -13.36
C LEU A 128 -0.07 -7.82 -13.83
N TYR A 129 0.61 -8.90 -14.21
CA TYR A 129 -0.03 -10.15 -14.61
C TYR A 129 -0.88 -10.74 -13.47
N CYS A 130 -0.35 -10.79 -12.25
CA CYS A 130 -1.08 -11.26 -11.08
C CYS A 130 -2.38 -10.46 -10.87
N ILE A 131 -2.30 -9.13 -10.91
CA ILE A 131 -3.45 -8.24 -10.75
C ILE A 131 -4.50 -8.50 -11.82
N LEU A 132 -4.10 -8.56 -13.10
CA LEU A 132 -5.03 -8.79 -14.23
C LEU A 132 -5.74 -10.14 -14.13
N LYS A 133 -5.08 -11.18 -13.61
CA LYS A 133 -5.66 -12.52 -13.42
C LYS A 133 -6.47 -12.67 -12.13
N SER A 134 -6.33 -11.75 -11.20
CA SER A 134 -7.01 -11.80 -9.91
C SER A 134 -8.50 -11.41 -10.03
N LYS A 135 -9.25 -11.66 -8.95
CA LYS A 135 -10.64 -11.21 -8.76
C LYS A 135 -10.74 -9.97 -7.87
N ILE A 136 -9.62 -9.27 -7.65
CA ILE A 136 -9.57 -8.08 -6.80
C ILE A 136 -10.47 -7.00 -7.40
N LYS A 137 -11.38 -6.44 -6.59
CA LYS A 137 -12.38 -5.48 -7.07
C LYS A 137 -11.86 -4.05 -7.12
N ARG A 138 -10.98 -3.69 -6.19
CA ARG A 138 -10.48 -2.33 -5.99
C ARG A 138 -8.97 -2.34 -5.83
N ILE A 139 -8.31 -1.38 -6.47
CA ILE A 139 -6.88 -1.15 -6.30
C ILE A 139 -6.69 0.32 -5.94
N VAL A 140 -5.89 0.58 -4.91
CA VAL A 140 -5.38 1.91 -4.57
C VAL A 140 -3.88 1.89 -4.83
N TYR A 141 -3.46 2.65 -5.84
CA TYR A 141 -2.07 2.71 -6.29
C TYR A 141 -1.45 4.02 -5.84
N VAL A 142 -0.46 3.95 -4.96
CA VAL A 142 0.40 5.08 -4.55
C VAL A 142 1.64 5.06 -5.44
N SER A 143 1.99 6.18 -6.03
CA SER A 143 3.15 6.26 -6.94
C SER A 143 3.93 7.55 -6.75
N CYS A 144 5.24 7.42 -6.62
CA CYS A 144 6.18 8.56 -6.60
C CYS A 144 6.71 8.92 -8.01
N ASN A 145 6.25 8.24 -9.07
CA ASN A 145 6.73 8.47 -10.43
C ASN A 145 5.59 8.43 -11.45
N PRO A 146 5.11 9.59 -11.93
CA PRO A 146 4.00 9.66 -12.88
C PRO A 146 4.26 8.93 -14.21
N ALA A 147 5.51 8.84 -14.66
CA ALA A 147 5.83 8.19 -15.92
C ALA A 147 5.66 6.66 -15.85
N THR A 148 6.15 6.04 -14.79
CA THR A 148 5.95 4.59 -14.57
C THR A 148 4.51 4.28 -14.21
N LEU A 149 3.84 5.14 -13.43
CA LEU A 149 2.41 5.04 -13.16
C LEU A 149 1.61 4.99 -14.47
N GLY A 150 1.83 5.93 -15.39
CA GLY A 150 1.13 5.97 -16.68
C GLY A 150 1.30 4.69 -17.49
N LYS A 151 2.50 4.11 -17.53
CA LYS A 151 2.76 2.81 -18.18
C LYS A 151 1.97 1.68 -17.52
N ASN A 152 2.00 1.59 -16.20
CA ASN A 152 1.26 0.55 -15.47
C ASN A 152 -0.25 0.69 -15.63
N LEU A 153 -0.78 1.93 -15.57
CA LEU A 153 -2.20 2.19 -15.80
C LEU A 153 -2.64 1.79 -17.21
N ALA A 154 -1.80 2.00 -18.24
CA ALA A 154 -2.08 1.57 -19.60
C ALA A 154 -2.31 0.05 -19.69
N VAL A 155 -1.54 -0.74 -18.95
CA VAL A 155 -1.71 -2.20 -18.86
C VAL A 155 -2.95 -2.56 -18.03
N LEU A 156 -3.12 -1.96 -16.86
CA LEU A 156 -4.22 -2.28 -15.94
C LEU A 156 -5.61 -1.95 -16.53
N ARG A 157 -5.69 -1.01 -17.49
CA ARG A 157 -6.95 -0.64 -18.18
C ARG A 157 -7.60 -1.79 -18.95
N GLU A 158 -6.93 -2.89 -19.19
CA GLU A 158 -7.54 -4.10 -19.75
C GLU A 158 -8.68 -4.66 -18.87
N ARG A 159 -8.57 -4.49 -17.56
CA ARG A 159 -9.50 -5.08 -16.59
C ARG A 159 -9.99 -4.11 -15.53
N TYR A 160 -9.44 -2.91 -15.48
CA TYR A 160 -9.76 -1.91 -14.46
C TYR A 160 -10.02 -0.55 -15.10
N GLU A 161 -10.97 0.17 -14.52
CA GLU A 161 -11.26 1.56 -14.83
C GLU A 161 -10.61 2.47 -13.78
N VAL A 162 -9.92 3.50 -14.24
CA VAL A 162 -9.40 4.56 -13.37
C VAL A 162 -10.56 5.45 -12.94
N LYS A 163 -10.85 5.51 -11.65
CA LYS A 163 -11.93 6.31 -11.08
C LYS A 163 -11.48 7.68 -10.61
N VAL A 164 -10.33 7.73 -9.95
CA VAL A 164 -9.78 8.95 -9.36
C VAL A 164 -8.26 8.94 -9.51
N ILE A 165 -7.70 10.09 -9.81
CA ILE A 165 -6.26 10.37 -9.71
C ILE A 165 -6.12 11.59 -8.82
N GLN A 166 -5.47 11.44 -7.66
CA GLN A 166 -5.22 12.53 -6.72
C GLN A 166 -3.72 12.76 -6.57
N PRO A 167 -3.18 13.82 -7.16
CA PRO A 167 -1.79 14.21 -6.91
C PRO A 167 -1.64 14.81 -5.52
N ILE A 168 -0.48 14.58 -4.90
CA ILE A 168 -0.09 15.12 -3.60
C ILE A 168 1.33 15.66 -3.70
N ASP A 169 1.49 16.94 -3.42
CA ASP A 169 2.79 17.61 -3.38
C ASP A 169 3.52 17.25 -2.08
N MET A 170 4.25 16.15 -2.12
CA MET A 170 4.98 15.62 -0.98
C MET A 170 6.21 16.46 -0.63
N PHE A 171 6.84 17.03 -1.63
CA PHE A 171 8.05 17.84 -1.49
C PHE A 171 7.91 19.13 -2.30
N PRO A 172 7.23 20.16 -1.75
CA PRO A 172 7.03 21.45 -2.40
C PRO A 172 8.32 22.02 -2.95
N GLN A 173 8.27 22.64 -4.14
CA GLN A 173 9.40 23.20 -4.89
C GLN A 173 10.36 22.16 -5.49
N THR A 174 9.98 20.89 -5.54
CA THR A 174 10.67 19.85 -6.30
C THR A 174 9.77 19.34 -7.44
N GLN A 175 10.35 18.58 -8.36
CA GLN A 175 9.59 17.91 -9.43
C GLN A 175 8.93 16.59 -8.97
N HIS A 176 9.02 16.24 -7.68
CA HIS A 176 8.51 14.99 -7.14
C HIS A 176 7.07 15.15 -6.69
N VAL A 177 6.16 14.50 -7.40
CA VAL A 177 4.74 14.44 -7.09
C VAL A 177 4.36 13.00 -6.77
N GLU A 178 3.78 12.78 -5.60
CA GLU A 178 3.09 11.54 -5.29
C GLU A 178 1.70 11.57 -5.93
N SER A 179 1.23 10.42 -6.39
CA SER A 179 -0.12 10.29 -6.93
C SER A 179 -0.80 9.09 -6.31
N VAL A 180 -2.04 9.27 -5.86
CA VAL A 180 -2.89 8.17 -5.40
C VAL A 180 -3.96 7.95 -6.45
N VAL A 181 -4.07 6.72 -6.94
CA VAL A 181 -5.00 6.35 -8.00
C VAL A 181 -5.96 5.27 -7.49
N LEU A 182 -7.25 5.51 -7.66
CA LEU A 182 -8.29 4.52 -7.43
C LEU A 182 -8.65 3.84 -8.75
N LEU A 183 -8.55 2.51 -8.78
CA LEU A 183 -9.03 1.69 -9.88
C LEU A 183 -10.12 0.73 -9.40
N SER A 184 -11.13 0.55 -10.22
CA SER A 184 -12.21 -0.42 -10.00
C SER A 184 -12.23 -1.43 -11.14
N LYS A 185 -12.44 -2.71 -10.80
CA LYS A 185 -12.54 -3.78 -11.78
C LYS A 185 -13.74 -3.54 -12.71
N LEU A 186 -13.52 -3.69 -14.00
CA LEU A 186 -14.59 -3.69 -15.00
C LEU A 186 -15.53 -4.88 -14.77
N LYS A 187 -16.82 -4.66 -15.02
CA LYS A 187 -17.88 -5.69 -14.90
C LYS A 187 -17.78 -6.71 -16.03
#